data_dc796ed1c4159a64684d3a670725d8c0
#
_entry.id   dc796ed1c4159a64684d3a670725d8c0
#
_cell.length_a   1.000
_cell.length_b   1.000
_cell.length_c   1.000
_cell.angle_alpha   90.00
_cell.angle_beta   90.00
_cell.angle_gamma   90.00
#
_symmetry.space_group_name_H-M   'P 1'
#
loop_
_entity.id
_entity.type
_entity.pdbx_description
1 polymer ?
#
loop_
_entity_poly.entity_id
_entity_poly.type
_entity_poly.pdbx_seq_one_letter_code
_entity_poly.pdbx_strand_id
1 'polypeptide(L)'
;MPAQVIDKGIPTAGLLAHVMVAKFADHLPLYRQEKIFGRAGLAIPRSKLAQLVGQTGVQLQPLVDALREVVLAERVVHADETPVQMLAPGEKKTHRAYVWAYSTTPFSALKAVV
;
A
#
# COMPACT_ATOMS: atom_id res chain seq x y z
N MET A 1 -7.28 -25.35 8.32
CA MET A 1 -6.79 -24.38 7.33
C MET A 1 -6.33 -23.11 8.04
N PRO A 2 -5.18 -22.58 7.67
CA PRO A 2 -4.79 -21.29 8.22
C PRO A 2 -5.78 -20.19 7.78
N ALA A 3 -5.97 -19.19 8.63
CA ALA A 3 -6.83 -18.05 8.29
C ALA A 3 -6.24 -17.28 7.11
N GLN A 4 -7.11 -16.85 6.20
CA GLN A 4 -6.70 -16.00 5.08
C GLN A 4 -6.60 -14.55 5.53
N VAL A 5 -5.70 -13.79 4.90
CA VAL A 5 -5.54 -12.35 5.15
C VAL A 5 -6.85 -11.61 4.85
N ILE A 6 -7.55 -12.01 3.80
CA ILE A 6 -8.88 -11.50 3.44
C ILE A 6 -9.88 -12.64 3.61
N ASP A 7 -10.80 -12.46 4.54
CA ASP A 7 -11.84 -13.45 4.81
C ASP A 7 -12.71 -13.65 3.55
N LYS A 8 -13.00 -14.92 3.25
CA LYS A 8 -13.72 -15.33 2.04
C LYS A 8 -13.05 -14.91 0.73
N GLY A 9 -11.77 -14.52 0.80
CA GLY A 9 -10.99 -14.18 -0.38
C GLY A 9 -10.45 -15.43 -1.08
N ILE A 10 -10.46 -15.42 -2.41
CA ILE A 10 -9.83 -16.48 -3.22
C ILE A 10 -8.31 -16.29 -3.28
N PRO A 11 -7.76 -15.05 -3.32
CA PRO A 11 -6.34 -14.83 -3.46
C PRO A 11 -5.55 -15.30 -2.25
N THR A 12 -4.37 -15.85 -2.52
CA THR A 12 -3.42 -16.23 -1.46
C THR A 12 -2.70 -15.00 -0.90
N ALA A 13 -2.13 -15.12 0.28
CA ALA A 13 -1.28 -14.06 0.85
C ALA A 13 -0.10 -13.72 -0.07
N GLY A 14 0.46 -14.73 -0.78
CA GLY A 14 1.53 -14.51 -1.75
C GLY A 14 1.10 -13.63 -2.93
N LEU A 15 -0.08 -13.83 -3.46
CA LEU A 15 -0.61 -12.99 -4.54
C LEU A 15 -0.84 -11.56 -4.05
N LEU A 16 -1.42 -11.38 -2.88
CA LEU A 16 -1.65 -10.05 -2.30
C LEU A 16 -0.33 -9.31 -2.10
N ALA A 17 0.68 -9.98 -1.55
CA ALA A 17 2.01 -9.40 -1.38
C ALA A 17 2.64 -9.01 -2.71
N HIS A 18 2.52 -9.86 -3.74
CA HIS A 18 3.03 -9.58 -5.08
C HIS A 18 2.39 -8.31 -5.67
N VAL A 19 1.08 -8.18 -5.59
CA VAL A 19 0.35 -7.01 -6.11
C VAL A 19 0.78 -5.74 -5.38
N MET A 20 0.90 -5.79 -4.06
CA MET A 20 1.29 -4.63 -3.25
C MET A 20 2.73 -4.20 -3.52
N VAL A 21 3.67 -5.13 -3.56
CA VAL A 21 5.08 -4.83 -3.84
C VAL A 21 5.23 -4.30 -5.26
N ALA A 22 4.57 -4.91 -6.24
CA ALA A 22 4.63 -4.45 -7.62
C ALA A 22 4.10 -3.02 -7.75
N LYS A 23 3.02 -2.68 -7.07
CA LYS A 23 2.44 -1.33 -7.16
C LYS A 23 3.28 -0.29 -6.43
N PHE A 24 3.67 -0.55 -5.19
CA PHE A 24 4.25 0.48 -4.31
C PHE A 24 5.79 0.49 -4.31
N ALA A 25 6.43 -0.64 -4.49
CA ALA A 25 7.89 -0.73 -4.55
C ALA A 25 8.43 -0.65 -5.98
N ASP A 26 7.75 -1.29 -6.93
CA ASP A 26 8.23 -1.39 -8.31
C ASP A 26 7.51 -0.43 -9.28
N HIS A 27 6.64 0.42 -8.76
CA HIS A 27 5.91 1.44 -9.52
C HIS A 27 5.12 0.88 -10.70
N LEU A 28 4.55 -0.31 -10.57
CA LEU A 28 3.70 -0.94 -11.59
C LEU A 28 2.23 -0.61 -11.34
N PRO A 29 1.61 0.24 -12.16
CA PRO A 29 0.19 0.55 -12.02
C PRO A 29 -0.68 -0.70 -12.17
N LEU A 30 -1.86 -0.69 -11.59
CA LEU A 30 -2.76 -1.85 -11.63
C LEU A 30 -3.16 -2.23 -13.05
N TYR A 31 -3.34 -1.26 -13.97
CA TYR A 31 -3.66 -1.57 -15.37
C TYR A 31 -2.54 -2.36 -16.05
N ARG A 32 -1.29 -2.09 -15.69
CA ARG A 32 -0.15 -2.83 -16.22
C ARG A 32 -0.07 -4.23 -15.63
N GLN A 33 -0.34 -4.36 -14.34
CA GLN A 33 -0.40 -5.66 -13.68
C GLN A 33 -1.51 -6.52 -14.27
N GLU A 34 -2.68 -5.93 -14.57
CA GLU A 34 -3.78 -6.63 -15.26
C GLU A 34 -3.32 -7.24 -16.58
N LYS A 35 -2.55 -6.49 -17.37
CA LYS A 35 -2.00 -6.97 -18.64
C LYS A 35 -0.97 -8.08 -18.45
N ILE A 36 -0.11 -7.95 -17.46
CA ILE A 36 0.92 -8.96 -17.15
C ILE A 36 0.26 -10.27 -16.74
N PHE A 37 -0.74 -10.22 -15.86
CA PHE A 37 -1.49 -11.41 -15.47
C PHE A 37 -2.25 -12.02 -16.64
N GLY A 38 -2.83 -11.19 -17.50
CA GLY A 38 -3.53 -11.65 -18.70
C GLY A 38 -2.64 -12.44 -19.65
N ARG A 39 -1.40 -11.99 -19.84
CA ARG A 39 -0.42 -12.73 -20.66
C ARG A 39 -0.03 -14.08 -20.05
N ALA A 40 -0.10 -14.20 -18.74
CA ALA A 40 0.15 -15.45 -18.03
C ALA A 40 -1.09 -16.34 -17.96
N GLY A 41 -2.20 -15.93 -18.55
CA GLY A 41 -3.45 -16.71 -18.58
C GLY A 41 -4.37 -16.44 -17.39
N LEU A 42 -4.09 -15.41 -16.58
CA LEU A 42 -4.89 -15.10 -15.40
C LEU A 42 -5.65 -13.78 -15.61
N ALA A 43 -6.96 -13.87 -15.77
CA ALA A 43 -7.82 -12.71 -16.00
C ALA A 43 -8.28 -12.12 -14.66
N ILE A 44 -7.60 -11.08 -14.20
CA ILE A 44 -8.00 -10.33 -13.00
C ILE A 44 -8.24 -8.88 -13.42
N PRO A 45 -9.49 -8.38 -13.35
CA PRO A 45 -9.79 -6.99 -13.71
C PRO A 45 -9.07 -6.01 -12.76
N ARG A 46 -8.70 -4.84 -13.29
CA ARG A 46 -8.06 -3.80 -12.45
C ARG A 46 -8.94 -3.34 -11.28
N SER A 47 -10.26 -3.37 -11.45
CA SER A 47 -11.19 -3.06 -10.38
C SER A 47 -11.06 -4.06 -9.21
N LYS A 48 -10.86 -5.34 -9.53
CA LYS A 48 -10.62 -6.37 -8.52
C LYS A 48 -9.26 -6.17 -7.85
N LEU A 49 -8.23 -5.84 -8.63
CA LEU A 49 -6.90 -5.52 -8.07
C LEU A 49 -6.96 -4.33 -7.13
N ALA A 50 -7.69 -3.26 -7.50
CA ALA A 50 -7.88 -2.10 -6.64
C ALA A 50 -8.58 -2.46 -5.34
N GLN A 51 -9.60 -3.31 -5.41
CA GLN A 51 -10.31 -3.80 -4.23
C GLN A 51 -9.37 -4.59 -3.31
N LEU A 52 -8.55 -5.47 -3.86
CA LEU A 52 -7.58 -6.25 -3.11
C LEU A 52 -6.54 -5.37 -2.41
N VAL A 53 -6.07 -4.33 -3.09
CA VAL A 53 -5.14 -3.35 -2.50
C VAL A 53 -5.78 -2.65 -1.30
N GLY A 54 -7.03 -2.19 -1.44
CA GLY A 54 -7.74 -1.53 -0.35
C GLY A 54 -7.96 -2.45 0.85
N GLN A 55 -8.39 -3.67 0.61
CA GLN A 55 -8.60 -4.65 1.68
C GLN A 55 -7.30 -5.03 2.39
N THR A 56 -6.21 -5.18 1.64
CA THR A 56 -4.89 -5.48 2.20
C THR A 56 -4.39 -4.32 3.06
N GLY A 57 -4.59 -3.09 2.60
CA GLY A 57 -4.23 -1.89 3.37
C GLY A 57 -4.94 -1.84 4.72
N VAL A 58 -6.24 -2.17 4.75
CA VAL A 58 -7.00 -2.23 6.01
C VAL A 58 -6.42 -3.29 6.96
N GLN A 59 -6.07 -4.46 6.44
CA GLN A 59 -5.49 -5.54 7.24
C GLN A 59 -4.10 -5.22 7.78
N LEU A 60 -3.34 -4.39 7.07
CA LEU A 60 -2.00 -3.96 7.50
C LEU A 60 -2.02 -2.78 8.47
N GLN A 61 -3.16 -2.12 8.67
CA GLN A 61 -3.26 -0.93 9.51
C GLN A 61 -2.70 -1.12 10.93
N PRO A 62 -2.96 -2.22 11.65
CA PRO A 62 -2.38 -2.42 12.97
C PRO A 62 -0.85 -2.42 12.98
N LEU A 63 -0.21 -2.97 11.94
CA LEU A 63 1.24 -2.97 11.81
C LEU A 63 1.77 -1.56 11.53
N VAL A 64 1.08 -0.80 10.69
CA VAL A 64 1.43 0.60 10.41
C VAL A 64 1.30 1.44 11.67
N ASP A 65 0.24 1.25 12.45
CA ASP A 65 0.03 1.97 13.69
C ASP A 65 1.15 1.67 14.72
N ALA A 66 1.54 0.41 14.84
CA ALA A 66 2.64 0.00 15.71
C ALA A 66 3.98 0.62 15.26
N LEU A 67 4.26 0.59 13.97
CA LEU A 67 5.47 1.19 13.39
C LEU A 67 5.49 2.71 13.63
N ARG A 68 4.35 3.35 13.46
CA ARG A 68 4.20 4.79 13.70
C ARG A 68 4.55 5.17 15.13
N GLU A 69 4.06 4.43 16.11
CA GLU A 69 4.39 4.67 17.51
C GLU A 69 5.88 4.60 17.77
N VAL A 70 6.55 3.58 17.22
CA VAL A 70 7.98 3.37 17.39
C VAL A 70 8.80 4.48 16.71
N VAL A 71 8.44 4.88 15.49
CA VAL A 71 9.15 5.93 14.76
C VAL A 71 8.96 7.28 15.44
N LEU A 72 7.74 7.63 15.82
CA LEU A 72 7.45 8.94 16.44
C LEU A 72 7.96 9.05 17.88
N ALA A 73 8.35 7.95 18.51
CA ALA A 73 9.00 7.97 19.81
C ALA A 73 10.48 8.40 19.76
N GLU A 74 11.08 8.43 18.56
CA GLU A 74 12.45 8.91 18.37
C GLU A 74 12.58 10.40 18.67
N ARG A 75 13.72 10.83 19.21
CA ARG A 75 13.95 12.22 19.58
C ARG A 75 13.98 13.17 18.40
N VAL A 76 14.43 12.68 17.25
CA VAL A 76 14.51 13.43 16.00
C VAL A 76 13.96 12.59 14.87
N VAL A 77 13.02 13.15 14.12
CA VAL A 77 12.39 12.48 12.98
C VAL A 77 12.45 13.43 11.79
N HIS A 78 12.74 12.89 10.62
CA HIS A 78 12.57 13.62 9.36
C HIS A 78 11.15 13.46 8.88
N ALA A 79 10.55 14.54 8.39
CA ALA A 79 9.22 14.51 7.80
C ALA A 79 9.31 15.04 6.38
N ASP A 80 8.68 14.34 5.45
CA ASP A 80 8.63 14.74 4.05
C ASP A 80 7.21 14.60 3.52
N GLU A 81 6.80 15.51 2.66
CA GLU A 81 5.48 15.47 2.03
C GLU A 81 5.59 15.21 0.55
N THR A 82 4.70 14.38 0.03
CA THR A 82 4.59 14.11 -1.40
C THR A 82 3.17 14.42 -1.85
N PRO A 83 2.98 15.32 -2.83
CA PRO A 83 1.65 15.60 -3.35
C PRO A 83 1.12 14.42 -4.16
N VAL A 84 -0.15 14.09 -3.97
CA VAL A 84 -0.84 13.03 -4.69
C VAL A 84 -2.21 13.52 -5.14
N GLN A 85 -2.70 12.99 -6.26
CA GLN A 85 -4.05 13.25 -6.73
C GLN A 85 -4.99 12.23 -6.10
N MET A 86 -6.02 12.72 -5.44
CA MET A 86 -7.00 11.87 -4.76
C MET A 86 -8.36 12.01 -5.45
N LEU A 87 -9.00 10.89 -5.73
CA LEU A 87 -10.35 10.87 -6.29
C LEU A 87 -11.35 11.35 -5.24
N ALA A 88 -12.26 12.22 -5.67
CA ALA A 88 -13.38 12.66 -4.85
C ALA A 88 -14.66 12.09 -5.44
N PRO A 89 -15.30 11.11 -4.78
CA PRO A 89 -16.55 10.54 -5.30
C PRO A 89 -17.62 11.60 -5.51
N GLY A 90 -18.25 11.60 -6.68
CA GLY A 90 -19.28 12.57 -7.05
C GLY A 90 -18.76 13.88 -7.63
N GLU A 91 -17.48 14.11 -7.68
CA GLU A 91 -16.87 15.28 -8.29
C GLU A 91 -16.13 14.94 -9.59
N LYS A 92 -16.10 15.91 -10.52
CA LYS A 92 -15.43 15.72 -11.81
C LYS A 92 -13.91 15.96 -11.74
N LYS A 93 -13.41 16.43 -10.62
CA LYS A 93 -12.01 16.79 -10.43
C LYS A 93 -11.40 15.98 -9.29
N THR A 94 -10.11 15.69 -9.42
CA THR A 94 -9.32 15.15 -8.31
C THR A 94 -8.93 16.26 -7.35
N HIS A 95 -8.79 15.94 -6.07
CA HIS A 95 -8.24 16.85 -5.08
C HIS A 95 -6.75 16.58 -4.89
N ARG A 96 -6.00 17.67 -4.68
CA ARG A 96 -4.60 17.55 -4.30
C ARG A 96 -4.53 17.19 -2.81
N ALA A 97 -3.93 16.06 -2.51
CA ALA A 97 -3.67 15.61 -1.15
C ALA A 97 -2.17 15.41 -0.96
N TYR A 98 -1.75 15.12 0.25
CA TYR A 98 -0.34 14.91 0.58
C TYR A 98 -0.18 13.61 1.36
N VAL A 99 0.84 12.85 1.00
CA VAL A 99 1.31 11.72 1.79
C VAL A 99 2.52 12.19 2.59
N TRP A 100 2.46 12.04 3.89
CA TRP A 100 3.56 12.38 4.80
C TRP A 100 4.35 11.12 5.14
N ALA A 101 5.66 11.20 4.99
CA ALA A 101 6.58 10.15 5.41
C ALA A 101 7.41 10.64 6.59
N TYR A 102 7.45 9.86 7.65
CA TYR A 102 8.27 10.14 8.83
C TYR A 102 9.36 9.08 8.91
N SER A 103 10.61 9.51 8.92
CA SER A 103 11.73 8.60 8.93
C SER A 103 12.67 8.88 10.09
N THR A 104 13.32 7.82 10.58
CA THR A 104 14.39 7.94 11.56
C THR A 104 15.64 8.56 10.93
N THR A 105 16.49 9.15 11.76
CA THR A 105 17.75 9.75 11.27
C THR A 105 18.80 8.68 10.98
N PRO A 106 19.84 9.01 10.18
CA PRO A 106 20.96 8.09 9.97
C PRO A 106 21.69 7.68 11.24
N PHE A 107 21.59 8.51 12.28
CA PHE A 107 22.26 8.27 13.57
C PHE A 107 21.42 7.44 14.54
N SER A 108 20.16 7.19 14.24
CA SER A 108 19.31 6.34 15.06
C SER A 108 19.70 4.88 14.93
N ALA A 109 19.60 4.13 16.02
CA ALA A 109 19.74 2.67 16.00
C ALA A 109 18.58 2.02 15.23
N LEU A 110 17.39 2.63 15.30
CA LEU A 110 16.23 2.19 14.52
C LEU A 110 16.30 2.78 13.11
N LYS A 111 16.13 1.94 12.09
CA LYS A 111 16.06 2.35 10.69
C LYS A 111 14.65 2.05 10.17
N ALA A 112 13.78 3.04 10.16
CA ALA A 112 12.38 2.85 9.80
C ALA A 112 11.76 4.12 9.21
N VAL A 113 10.72 3.91 8.41
CA VAL A 113 9.88 4.96 7.79
C VAL A 113 8.41 4.56 7.96
N VAL A 114 7.59 5.53 8.27
CA VAL A 114 6.14 5.34 8.34
C VAL A 114 5.38 6.46 7.63
#